data_8a5213d87f60c487d9add79b26e273c8
#
_entry.id   8a5213d87f60c487d9add79b26e273c8
#
_cell.length_a   1.000
_cell.length_b   1.000
_cell.length_c   1.000
_cell.angle_alpha   90.00
_cell.angle_beta   90.00
_cell.angle_gamma   90.00
#
_symmetry.space_group_name_H-M   'P 1'
#
loop_
_entity.id
_entity.type
_entity.pdbx_description
1 polymer ?
#
loop_
_entity_poly.entity_id
_entity_poly.type
_entity_poly.pdbx_seq_one_letter_code
_entity_poly.pdbx_strand_id
1 'polypeptide(L)' 'MKKFDATLNTVFTDDGKPVIAPMGQPSGAIIESIGENLNVMTLGDGTVIYFDNFGNIVNP' A
#
# COMPACT_ATOMS: atom_id res chain seq x y z
N MET A 1 1.59 -20.36 10.25
CA MET A 1 2.03 -19.85 10.09
C MET A 1 2.26 -18.96 9.80
N LYS A 2 2.53 -18.46 9.77
CA LYS A 2 2.86 -17.68 9.52
C LYS A 2 3.57 -17.07 9.08
N LYS A 3 3.69 -16.68 8.76
CA LYS A 3 4.39 -16.17 8.30
C LYS A 3 4.79 -15.16 8.13
N PHE A 4 5.55 -14.61 8.11
CA PHE A 4 5.91 -13.53 7.98
C PHE A 4 6.21 -12.96 7.15
N ASP A 5 6.18 -12.60 7.34
CA ASP A 5 6.46 -12.29 6.35
C ASP A 5 7.40 -11.36 5.93
N ALA A 6 8.47 -11.64 5.61
CA ALA A 6 9.60 -10.90 5.14
C ALA A 6 9.33 -10.23 3.82
N THR A 7 8.28 -10.65 3.17
CA THR A 7 7.88 -10.06 1.90
C THR A 7 6.99 -8.84 2.06
N LEU A 8 6.60 -8.54 3.28
CA LEU A 8 5.78 -7.36 3.54
C LEU A 8 6.69 -6.17 3.71
N ASN A 9 6.53 -5.17 2.86
CA ASN A 9 7.34 -3.97 2.89
C ASN A 9 6.56 -2.83 3.50
N THR A 10 7.16 -2.17 4.49
CA THR A 10 6.59 -0.95 5.04
C THR A 10 6.97 0.20 4.13
N VAL A 11 5.97 0.93 3.69
CA VAL A 11 6.16 2.12 2.86
C VAL A 11 5.48 3.29 3.53
N PHE A 12 5.68 4.48 3.00
CA PHE A 12 5.09 5.68 3.57
C PHE A 12 4.20 6.34 2.53
N THR A 13 3.02 6.78 2.99
CA THR A 13 2.13 7.57 2.15
C THR A 13 2.67 8.98 1.99
N ASP A 14 2.02 9.78 1.14
CA ASP A 14 2.45 11.15 0.90
C ASP A 14 2.47 11.99 2.17
N ASP A 15 1.58 11.68 3.11
CA ASP A 15 1.52 12.41 4.37
C ASP A 15 2.42 11.81 5.45
N GLY A 16 3.26 10.85 5.09
CA GLY A 16 4.25 10.30 6.01
C GLY A 16 3.76 9.17 6.87
N LYS A 17 2.60 8.61 6.58
CA LYS A 17 2.00 7.55 7.38
C LYS A 17 2.60 6.19 6.98
N PRO A 18 3.10 5.39 7.93
CA PRO A 18 3.64 4.08 7.61
C PRO A 18 2.50 3.08 7.34
N VAL A 19 2.61 2.37 6.24
CA VAL A 19 1.64 1.32 5.89
C VAL A 19 2.39 0.16 5.27
N ILE A 20 1.74 -0.99 5.19
CA ILE A 20 2.29 -2.16 4.53
C ILE A 20 1.66 -2.26 3.14
N ALA A 21 2.47 -2.17 2.10
CA ALA A 21 1.97 -2.23 0.74
C ALA A 21 1.74 -3.68 0.31
N PRO A 22 0.66 -3.97 -0.43
CA PRO A 22 0.35 -5.34 -0.83
C PRO A 22 1.43 -6.02 -1.65
N MET A 23 2.16 -5.27 -2.45
CA MET A 23 3.20 -5.84 -3.30
C MET A 23 4.48 -5.02 -3.21
N GLY A 24 4.73 -4.43 -2.04
CA GLY A 24 5.79 -3.46 -1.91
C GLY A 24 5.40 -2.19 -2.64
N GLN A 25 6.39 -1.41 -3.01
CA GLN A 25 6.15 -0.20 -3.80
C GLN A 25 6.90 -0.33 -5.11
N PRO A 26 6.22 -0.77 -6.18
CA PRO A 26 6.89 -0.88 -7.47
C PRO A 26 7.44 0.46 -7.93
N SER A 27 8.45 0.42 -8.78
CA SER A 27 9.06 1.63 -9.31
C SER A 27 8.01 2.49 -10.01
N GLY A 28 7.98 3.77 -9.67
CA GLY A 28 7.02 4.70 -10.25
C GLY A 28 5.67 4.75 -9.57
N ALA A 29 5.45 3.94 -8.54
CA ALA A 29 4.19 3.93 -7.83
C ALA A 29 4.14 5.06 -6.81
N ILE A 30 2.94 5.62 -6.62
CA ILE A 30 2.68 6.67 -5.64
C ILE A 30 1.61 6.15 -4.69
N ILE A 31 1.82 6.33 -3.39
CA ILE A 31 0.90 5.86 -2.37
C ILE A 31 0.37 7.07 -1.61
N GLU A 32 -0.95 7.14 -1.48
CA GLU A 32 -1.62 8.18 -0.70
C GLU A 32 -2.54 7.56 0.32
N SER A 33 -2.65 8.19 1.48
CA SER A 33 -3.66 7.82 2.46
C SER A 33 -4.92 8.63 2.16
N ILE A 34 -6.04 7.95 1.94
CA ILE A 34 -7.31 8.62 1.59
C ILE A 34 -8.38 8.40 2.64
N GLY A 35 -8.04 7.71 3.71
CA GLY A 35 -8.95 7.48 4.83
C GLY A 35 -8.19 6.95 6.01
N GLU A 36 -8.89 6.67 7.08
CA GLU A 36 -8.27 6.28 8.34
C GLU A 36 -7.50 4.98 8.22
N ASN A 37 -8.04 4.04 7.47
CA ASN A 37 -7.40 2.75 7.24
C ASN A 37 -7.55 2.40 5.76
N LEU A 38 -7.34 3.40 4.91
CA LEU A 38 -7.54 3.23 3.48
C LEU A 38 -6.48 4.01 2.74
N ASN A 39 -5.80 3.32 1.85
CA ASN A 39 -4.73 3.91 1.06
C ASN A 39 -4.94 3.53 -0.40
N VAL A 40 -4.39 4.34 -1.29
CA VAL A 40 -4.44 4.07 -2.72
C VAL A 40 -3.03 4.11 -3.28
N MET A 41 -2.71 3.14 -4.10
CA MET A 41 -1.45 3.09 -4.82
C MET A 41 -1.73 3.22 -6.30
N THR A 42 -1.13 4.23 -6.92
CA THR A 42 -1.23 4.44 -8.36
C THR A 42 0.09 3.99 -8.97
N LEU A 43 0.02 2.98 -9.81
CA LEU A 43 1.21 2.44 -10.47
C LEU A 43 1.61 3.30 -11.65
N GLY A 44 2.82 3.11 -12.12
CA GLY A 44 3.33 3.91 -13.23
C GLY A 44 2.54 3.78 -14.51
N ASP A 45 1.82 2.68 -14.69
CA ASP A 45 1.00 2.46 -15.88
C ASP A 45 -0.45 2.95 -15.70
N GLY A 46 -0.75 3.57 -14.56
CA GLY A 46 -2.08 4.08 -14.27
C GLY A 46 -2.97 3.14 -13.50
N THR A 47 -2.52 1.94 -13.20
CA THR A 47 -3.29 1.00 -12.40
C THR A 47 -3.46 1.54 -10.97
N VAL A 48 -4.67 1.40 -10.43
CA VAL A 48 -5.00 1.90 -9.10
C VAL A 48 -5.38 0.73 -8.22
N ILE A 49 -4.76 0.67 -7.03
CA ILE A 49 -5.00 -0.40 -6.07
C ILE A 49 -5.33 0.23 -4.72
N TYR A 50 -6.45 -0.19 -4.12
CA TYR A 50 -6.84 0.27 -2.79
C TYR A 50 -6.45 -0.80 -1.77
N PHE A 51 -5.90 -0.37 -0.64
CA PHE A 51 -5.46 -1.32 0.39
C PHE A 51 -5.53 -0.67 1.77
N ASP A 52 -5.61 -1.52 2.80
CA ASP A 52 -5.62 -1.01 4.16
C ASP A 52 -4.18 -0.85 4.67
N ASN A 53 -4.05 -0.44 5.94
CA ASN A 53 -2.74 -0.17 6.52
C ASN A 53 -1.90 -1.43 6.70
N PHE A 54 -2.51 -2.59 6.56
CA PHE A 54 -1.84 -3.88 6.77
C PHE A 54 -1.55 -4.60 5.46
N GLY A 55 -1.79 -3.96 4.33
CA GLY A 55 -1.46 -4.55 3.05
C GLY A 55 -2.55 -5.39 2.43
N ASN A 56 -3.76 -5.39 2.99
CA ASN A 56 -4.87 -6.13 2.42
C ASN A 56 -5.55 -5.30 1.35
N ILE A 57 -5.72 -5.87 0.16
CA ILE A 57 -6.42 -5.18 -0.93
C ILE A 57 -7.89 -5.10 -0.59
N VAL A 58 -8.48 -3.93 -0.78
CA VAL A 58 -9.88 -3.70 -0.44
C VAL A 58 -10.60 -3.12 -1.65
N ASN A 59 -11.93 -3.25 -1.63
CA ASN A 59 -12.80 -2.60 -2.61
C ASN A 59 -13.54 -1.49 -1.90
N PRO A 60 -13.18 -0.24 -2.18
CA PRO A 60 -13.83 0.89 -1.53
C PRO A 60 -15.28 1.08 -1.99
#